data_f5020f0be1da0cd22d456b85cd28a172
#
_entry.id   f5020f0be1da0cd22d456b85cd28a172
#
_cell.length_a   1.000
_cell.length_b   1.000
_cell.length_c   1.000
_cell.angle_alpha   90.00
_cell.angle_beta   90.00
_cell.angle_gamma   90.00
#
_symmetry.space_group_name_H-M   'P 1'
#
loop_
_entity.id
_entity.type
_entity.pdbx_description
1 polymer ?
#
loop_
_entity_poly.entity_id
_entity_poly.type
_entity_poly.pdbx_seq_one_letter_code
_entity_poly.pdbx_strand_id
1 'polypeptide(L)'
;VPVVEFLADLLQGEVGHAADLIHGDLPGQGGVLGAALPQNNGLRLEVSGKDLVYGGPRVVTVTEGDICEALHDPVQAVVETVLRTLEQAPPALAADVYDNGLLMAGGGALLRGLDQCIARATHLKVAVDKDPLTTVLRGTAQAMLYRREYEGIFIN
;
A
#
# COMPACT_ATOMS: atom_id res chain seq x y z
N VAL A 1 -5.88 23.82 -11.59
CA VAL A 1 -4.86 22.78 -11.35
C VAL A 1 -5.65 21.56 -10.90
N PRO A 2 -5.56 20.44 -11.59
CA PRO A 2 -6.24 19.21 -11.16
C PRO A 2 -5.84 18.86 -9.73
N VAL A 3 -6.78 18.39 -8.96
CA VAL A 3 -6.57 17.88 -7.59
C VAL A 3 -5.43 16.85 -7.56
N VAL A 4 -5.26 16.11 -8.63
CA VAL A 4 -4.22 15.09 -8.83
C VAL A 4 -2.79 15.69 -8.82
N GLU A 5 -2.54 16.84 -9.46
CA GLU A 5 -1.23 17.51 -9.39
C GLU A 5 -0.94 18.03 -7.98
N PHE A 6 -1.95 18.57 -7.30
CA PHE A 6 -1.82 19.00 -5.91
C PHE A 6 -1.51 17.82 -4.97
N LEU A 7 -2.15 16.67 -5.18
CA LEU A 7 -1.89 15.45 -4.42
C LEU A 7 -0.53 14.84 -4.75
N ALA A 8 -0.09 14.89 -6.01
CA ALA A 8 1.24 14.43 -6.41
C ALA A 8 2.34 15.28 -5.75
N ASP A 9 2.17 16.60 -5.71
CA ASP A 9 3.10 17.52 -5.03
C ASP A 9 3.09 17.29 -3.50
N LEU A 10 1.92 17.04 -2.91
CA LEU A 10 1.79 16.71 -1.49
C LEU A 10 2.46 15.37 -1.14
N LEU A 11 2.35 14.37 -2.01
CA LEU A 11 3.00 13.05 -1.86
C LEU A 11 4.52 13.11 -2.04
N GLN A 12 5.04 14.07 -2.82
CA GLN A 12 6.47 14.29 -3.01
C GLN A 12 7.08 15.26 -2.00
N GLY A 13 6.28 16.07 -1.33
CA GLY A 13 6.74 17.26 -0.62
C GLY A 13 6.92 17.19 0.88
N GLU A 14 6.26 16.35 1.64
CA GLU A 14 6.51 16.10 3.09
C GLU A 14 5.76 14.85 3.56
N VAL A 15 6.51 13.83 3.89
CA VAL A 15 6.07 12.45 4.17
C VAL A 15 4.99 12.31 5.27
N GLY A 16 4.87 13.29 6.17
CA GLY A 16 3.93 13.25 7.29
C GLY A 16 2.46 13.38 6.86
N HIS A 17 2.13 14.38 6.07
CA HIS A 17 0.74 14.66 5.69
C HIS A 17 0.18 13.65 4.68
N ALA A 18 1.02 13.11 3.79
CA ALA A 18 0.60 12.09 2.84
C ALA A 18 0.27 10.75 3.54
N ALA A 19 1.05 10.38 4.56
CA ALA A 19 0.78 9.18 5.34
C ALA A 19 -0.54 9.29 6.11
N ASP A 20 -0.86 10.46 6.67
CA ASP A 20 -2.12 10.71 7.37
C ASP A 20 -3.33 10.65 6.42
N LEU A 21 -3.19 11.11 5.17
CA LEU A 21 -4.24 11.01 4.14
C LEU A 21 -4.48 9.56 3.69
N ILE A 22 -3.43 8.74 3.67
CA ILE A 22 -3.50 7.34 3.21
C ILE A 22 -3.90 6.40 4.35
N HIS A 23 -3.39 6.65 5.57
CA HIS A 23 -3.53 5.74 6.71
C HIS A 23 -4.28 6.34 7.90
N GLY A 24 -4.54 7.66 7.91
CA GLY A 24 -5.23 8.35 8.99
C GLY A 24 -6.74 8.09 9.01
N ASP A 25 -7.30 7.90 10.20
CA ASP A 25 -8.74 7.90 10.38
C ASP A 25 -9.30 9.32 10.17
N LEU A 26 -10.25 9.47 9.27
CA LEU A 26 -10.91 10.75 9.04
C LEU A 26 -11.77 11.12 10.24
N PRO A 27 -11.59 12.32 10.84
CA PRO A 27 -12.40 12.74 11.96
C PRO A 27 -13.89 12.73 11.62
N GLY A 28 -14.66 11.91 12.34
CA GLY A 28 -16.13 11.86 12.19
C GLY A 28 -16.66 11.02 11.02
N GLN A 29 -15.83 10.41 10.19
CA GLN A 29 -16.28 9.59 9.04
C GLN A 29 -15.94 8.09 9.14
N GLY A 30 -15.19 7.67 10.17
CA GLY A 30 -14.95 6.26 10.48
C GLY A 30 -14.27 5.46 9.36
N GLY A 31 -13.39 6.08 8.57
CA GLY A 31 -12.73 5.41 7.47
C GLY A 31 -11.45 6.09 6.99
N VAL A 32 -10.67 5.36 6.22
CA VAL A 32 -9.41 5.79 5.59
C VAL A 32 -9.68 6.12 4.12
N LEU A 33 -9.22 7.27 3.64
CA LEU A 33 -9.44 7.71 2.27
C LEU A 33 -8.54 6.97 1.27
N GLY A 34 -7.33 6.57 1.68
CA GLY A 34 -6.34 5.92 0.82
C GLY A 34 -6.74 4.50 0.43
N ALA A 35 -6.88 4.26 -0.87
CA ALA A 35 -7.12 2.94 -1.43
C ALA A 35 -6.51 2.84 -2.84
N ALA A 36 -5.98 1.68 -3.19
CA ALA A 36 -5.50 1.38 -4.53
C ALA A 36 -6.65 1.15 -5.54
N LEU A 37 -7.83 0.83 -5.02
CA LEU A 37 -9.06 0.65 -5.79
C LEU A 37 -10.21 1.41 -5.13
N PRO A 38 -11.11 2.05 -5.91
CA PRO A 38 -12.28 2.73 -5.38
C PRO A 38 -13.17 1.77 -4.57
N GLN A 39 -13.48 2.15 -3.34
CA GLN A 39 -14.37 1.38 -2.46
C GLN A 39 -15.81 1.88 -2.50
N ASN A 40 -16.05 3.00 -3.20
CA ASN A 40 -17.36 3.67 -3.31
C ASN A 40 -18.02 3.96 -1.95
N ASN A 41 -17.21 4.24 -0.95
CA ASN A 41 -17.68 4.53 0.41
C ASN A 41 -18.17 5.98 0.60
N GLY A 42 -18.03 6.82 -0.44
CA GLY A 42 -18.45 8.23 -0.43
C GLY A 42 -17.62 9.14 0.47
N LEU A 43 -16.49 8.67 0.98
CA LEU A 43 -15.59 9.44 1.84
C LEU A 43 -15.04 10.67 1.11
N ARG A 44 -15.01 11.79 1.82
CA ARG A 44 -14.49 13.07 1.35
C ARG A 44 -13.70 13.73 2.46
N LEU A 45 -12.64 14.43 2.10
CA LEU A 45 -11.81 15.20 3.03
C LEU A 45 -11.65 16.62 2.49
N GLU A 46 -11.89 17.61 3.36
CA GLU A 46 -11.56 19.00 3.05
C GLU A 46 -10.14 19.29 3.51
N VAL A 47 -9.28 19.63 2.56
CA VAL A 47 -7.88 19.96 2.80
C VAL A 47 -7.68 21.45 2.55
N SER A 48 -7.12 22.16 3.54
CA SER A 48 -6.78 23.57 3.43
C SER A 48 -5.30 23.70 3.03
N GLY A 49 -5.03 24.46 1.98
CA GLY A 49 -3.67 24.73 1.51
C GLY A 49 -3.52 26.16 1.02
N LYS A 50 -2.30 26.52 0.61
CA LYS A 50 -2.02 27.80 -0.04
C LYS A 50 -2.19 27.65 -1.55
N ASP A 51 -3.03 28.49 -2.16
CA ASP A 51 -3.12 28.58 -3.60
C ASP A 51 -1.84 29.20 -4.16
N LEU A 52 -1.11 28.45 -4.97
CA LEU A 52 0.18 28.89 -5.53
C LEU A 52 0.03 29.96 -6.63
N VAL A 53 -1.16 30.06 -7.23
CA VAL A 53 -1.43 31.04 -8.29
C VAL A 53 -1.84 32.38 -7.69
N TYR A 54 -2.74 32.37 -6.71
CA TYR A 54 -3.32 33.56 -6.11
C TYR A 54 -2.72 33.92 -4.74
N GLY A 55 -1.91 33.03 -4.16
CA GLY A 55 -1.20 33.26 -2.90
C GLY A 55 -2.05 33.24 -1.63
N GLY A 56 -3.37 33.02 -1.76
CA GLY A 56 -4.33 32.99 -0.66
C GLY A 56 -4.61 31.58 -0.13
N PRO A 57 -5.33 31.46 1.03
CA PRO A 57 -5.80 30.19 1.52
C PRO A 57 -6.88 29.62 0.58
N ARG A 58 -6.81 28.34 0.28
CA ARG A 58 -7.79 27.61 -0.52
C ARG A 58 -8.17 26.29 0.17
N VAL A 59 -9.46 25.99 0.18
CA VAL A 59 -9.97 24.69 0.63
C VAL A 59 -10.32 23.86 -0.62
N VAL A 60 -9.86 22.62 -0.64
CA VAL A 60 -10.14 21.66 -1.71
C VAL A 60 -10.77 20.41 -1.09
N THR A 61 -11.86 19.93 -1.70
CA THR A 61 -12.46 18.65 -1.32
C THR A 61 -11.76 17.54 -2.08
N VAL A 62 -11.14 16.62 -1.36
CA VAL A 62 -10.47 15.42 -1.90
C VAL A 62 -11.41 14.23 -1.72
N THR A 63 -11.60 13.46 -2.77
CA THR A 63 -12.42 12.26 -2.77
C THR A 63 -11.53 11.02 -2.82
N GLU A 64 -12.11 9.86 -2.51
CA GLU A 64 -11.42 8.57 -2.69
C GLU A 64 -10.98 8.34 -4.15
N GLY A 65 -11.80 8.78 -5.12
CA GLY A 65 -11.46 8.70 -6.54
C GLY A 65 -10.20 9.48 -6.89
N ASP A 66 -10.07 10.71 -6.36
CA ASP A 66 -8.87 11.55 -6.58
C ASP A 66 -7.61 10.89 -6.02
N ILE A 67 -7.72 10.25 -4.85
CA ILE A 67 -6.61 9.51 -4.24
C ILE A 67 -6.26 8.26 -5.07
N CYS A 68 -7.26 7.48 -5.51
CA CYS A 68 -7.02 6.31 -6.36
C CYS A 68 -6.34 6.70 -7.67
N GLU A 69 -6.74 7.82 -8.28
CA GLU A 69 -6.13 8.33 -9.51
C GLU A 69 -4.67 8.74 -9.26
N ALA A 70 -4.40 9.45 -8.17
CA ALA A 70 -3.04 9.85 -7.80
C ALA A 70 -2.13 8.67 -7.44
N LEU A 71 -2.68 7.59 -6.88
CA LEU A 71 -1.94 6.37 -6.54
C LEU A 71 -1.82 5.37 -7.69
N HIS A 72 -2.47 5.62 -8.83
CA HIS A 72 -2.50 4.69 -9.96
C HIS A 72 -1.09 4.27 -10.40
N ASP A 73 -0.23 5.23 -10.74
CA ASP A 73 1.12 4.94 -11.25
C ASP A 73 2.03 4.25 -10.23
N PRO A 74 2.11 4.70 -8.96
CA PRO A 74 2.82 3.96 -7.92
C PRO A 74 2.32 2.53 -7.71
N VAL A 75 1.01 2.32 -7.73
CA VAL A 75 0.42 0.98 -7.58
C VAL A 75 0.78 0.10 -8.79
N GLN A 76 0.70 0.63 -10.00
CA GLN A 76 1.11 -0.09 -11.21
C GLN A 76 2.58 -0.49 -11.17
N ALA A 77 3.47 0.42 -10.73
CA ALA A 77 4.90 0.12 -10.58
C ALA A 77 5.16 -1.04 -9.59
N VAL A 78 4.40 -1.11 -8.51
CA VAL A 78 4.47 -2.25 -7.56
C VAL A 78 4.01 -3.54 -8.24
N VAL A 79 2.86 -3.52 -8.92
CA VAL A 79 2.29 -4.68 -9.61
C VAL A 79 3.27 -5.21 -10.68
N GLU A 80 3.84 -4.33 -11.51
CA GLU A 80 4.82 -4.70 -12.53
C GLU A 80 6.09 -5.30 -11.93
N THR A 81 6.53 -4.77 -10.77
CA THR A 81 7.69 -5.31 -10.07
C THR A 81 7.42 -6.73 -9.57
N VAL A 82 6.22 -6.98 -9.01
CA VAL A 82 5.81 -8.33 -8.59
C VAL A 82 5.78 -9.28 -9.79
N LEU A 83 5.15 -8.91 -10.90
CA LEU A 83 5.09 -9.72 -12.12
C LEU A 83 6.49 -10.08 -12.61
N ARG A 84 7.37 -9.08 -12.74
CA ARG A 84 8.76 -9.29 -13.17
C ARG A 84 9.53 -10.23 -12.24
N THR A 85 9.31 -10.11 -10.93
CA THR A 85 9.94 -10.99 -9.94
C THR A 85 9.48 -12.44 -10.09
N LEU A 86 8.18 -12.64 -10.32
CA LEU A 86 7.61 -13.97 -10.56
C LEU A 86 8.13 -14.60 -11.87
N GLU A 87 8.24 -13.80 -12.93
CA GLU A 87 8.79 -14.26 -14.22
C GLU A 87 10.26 -14.70 -14.11
N GLN A 88 11.03 -14.07 -13.23
CA GLN A 88 12.44 -14.40 -12.99
C GLN A 88 12.64 -15.50 -11.94
N ALA A 89 11.57 -15.94 -11.28
CA ALA A 89 11.66 -16.95 -10.24
C ALA A 89 12.06 -18.32 -10.80
N PRO A 90 12.93 -19.10 -10.12
CA PRO A 90 13.22 -20.47 -10.47
C PRO A 90 11.92 -21.33 -10.49
N PRO A 91 11.84 -22.37 -11.38
CA PRO A 91 10.61 -23.16 -11.53
C PRO A 91 10.07 -23.76 -10.23
N ALA A 92 10.96 -24.20 -9.33
CA ALA A 92 10.56 -24.76 -8.04
C ALA A 92 9.86 -23.71 -7.16
N LEU A 93 10.39 -22.48 -7.13
CA LEU A 93 9.80 -21.37 -6.38
C LEU A 93 8.48 -20.91 -7.00
N ALA A 94 8.42 -20.88 -8.33
CA ALA A 94 7.19 -20.53 -9.04
C ALA A 94 6.05 -21.52 -8.72
N ALA A 95 6.34 -22.83 -8.63
CA ALA A 95 5.39 -23.85 -8.23
C ALA A 95 4.89 -23.61 -6.79
N ASP A 96 5.80 -23.37 -5.85
CA ASP A 96 5.44 -23.08 -4.45
C ASP A 96 4.55 -21.84 -4.31
N VAL A 97 4.85 -20.78 -5.06
CA VAL A 97 4.05 -19.55 -5.06
C VAL A 97 2.67 -19.79 -5.67
N TYR A 98 2.58 -20.61 -6.73
CA TYR A 98 1.30 -20.97 -7.32
C TYR A 98 0.40 -21.73 -6.34
N ASP A 99 0.95 -22.65 -5.58
CA ASP A 99 0.22 -23.48 -4.63
C ASP A 99 -0.16 -22.69 -3.35
N ASN A 100 0.77 -21.92 -2.81
CA ASN A 100 0.62 -21.25 -1.52
C ASN A 100 0.14 -19.79 -1.63
N GLY A 101 0.35 -19.13 -2.76
CA GLY A 101 0.03 -17.72 -2.97
C GLY A 101 1.11 -16.76 -2.42
N LEU A 102 0.73 -15.51 -2.29
CA LEU A 102 1.56 -14.41 -1.80
C LEU A 102 1.03 -13.88 -0.47
N LEU A 103 1.93 -13.61 0.46
CA LEU A 103 1.61 -12.94 1.72
C LEU A 103 2.20 -11.54 1.71
N MET A 104 1.35 -10.53 1.90
CA MET A 104 1.76 -9.14 2.02
C MET A 104 2.03 -8.77 3.47
N ALA A 105 3.16 -8.11 3.71
CA ALA A 105 3.59 -7.60 5.01
C ALA A 105 4.18 -6.20 4.88
N GLY A 106 4.41 -5.54 6.01
CA GLY A 106 4.92 -4.16 6.05
C GLY A 106 3.84 -3.11 5.85
N GLY A 107 4.23 -1.83 5.93
CA GLY A 107 3.31 -0.69 5.87
C GLY A 107 2.54 -0.58 4.54
N GLY A 108 3.16 -0.95 3.42
CA GLY A 108 2.50 -0.96 2.11
C GLY A 108 1.31 -1.92 2.02
N ALA A 109 1.32 -2.99 2.81
CA ALA A 109 0.20 -3.94 2.87
C ALA A 109 -1.08 -3.35 3.51
N LEU A 110 -0.97 -2.20 4.18
CA LEU A 110 -2.10 -1.46 4.73
C LEU A 110 -2.88 -0.67 3.67
N LEU A 111 -2.31 -0.48 2.47
CA LEU A 111 -3.02 0.18 1.38
C LEU A 111 -4.15 -0.71 0.89
N ARG A 112 -5.38 -0.28 1.16
CA ARG A 112 -6.58 -1.05 0.81
C ARG A 112 -6.70 -1.28 -0.69
N GLY A 113 -6.98 -2.52 -1.08
CA GLY A 113 -7.14 -2.91 -2.47
C GLY A 113 -5.85 -3.21 -3.21
N LEU A 114 -4.67 -3.00 -2.61
CA LEU A 114 -3.39 -3.36 -3.23
C LEU A 114 -3.28 -4.89 -3.43
N ASP A 115 -3.73 -5.66 -2.45
CA ASP A 115 -3.86 -7.11 -2.52
C ASP A 115 -4.69 -7.56 -3.73
N GLN A 116 -5.81 -6.87 -3.97
CA GLN A 116 -6.69 -7.16 -5.10
C GLN A 116 -6.05 -6.76 -6.45
N CYS A 117 -5.30 -5.65 -6.50
CA CYS A 117 -4.55 -5.27 -7.70
C CYS A 117 -3.53 -6.34 -8.07
N ILE A 118 -2.73 -6.80 -7.10
CA ILE A 118 -1.73 -7.85 -7.30
C ILE A 118 -2.41 -9.18 -7.68
N ALA A 119 -3.46 -9.58 -6.96
CA ALA A 119 -4.18 -10.81 -7.24
C ALA A 119 -4.78 -10.85 -8.66
N ARG A 120 -5.33 -9.73 -9.12
CA ARG A 120 -5.89 -9.62 -10.50
C ARG A 120 -4.80 -9.72 -11.57
N ALA A 121 -3.64 -9.10 -11.33
CA ALA A 121 -2.54 -9.08 -12.29
C ALA A 121 -1.79 -10.42 -12.35
N THR A 122 -1.60 -11.07 -11.21
CA THR A 122 -0.83 -12.32 -11.10
C THR A 122 -1.67 -13.59 -11.22
N HIS A 123 -2.99 -13.47 -11.07
CA HIS A 123 -3.93 -14.60 -10.92
C HIS A 123 -3.61 -15.55 -9.76
N LEU A 124 -2.87 -15.05 -8.76
CA LEU A 124 -2.51 -15.79 -7.55
C LEU A 124 -3.40 -15.40 -6.37
N LYS A 125 -3.41 -16.26 -5.36
CA LYS A 125 -3.99 -15.90 -4.06
C LYS A 125 -3.06 -14.91 -3.39
N VAL A 126 -3.61 -13.77 -2.96
CA VAL A 126 -2.85 -12.75 -2.21
C VAL A 126 -3.56 -12.53 -0.88
N ALA A 127 -2.83 -12.67 0.20
CA ALA A 127 -3.31 -12.43 1.55
C ALA A 127 -2.50 -11.32 2.23
N VAL A 128 -3.16 -10.54 3.07
CA VAL A 128 -2.50 -9.55 3.94
C VAL A 128 -2.39 -10.14 5.33
N ASP A 129 -1.23 -10.03 5.97
CA ASP A 129 -1.06 -10.46 7.37
C ASP A 129 -2.02 -9.68 8.28
N LYS A 130 -2.45 -10.29 9.37
CA LYS A 130 -3.36 -9.67 10.35
C LYS A 130 -2.76 -8.43 11.02
N ASP A 131 -1.44 -8.43 11.18
CA ASP A 131 -0.67 -7.30 11.69
C ASP A 131 0.59 -7.12 10.82
N PRO A 132 0.43 -6.48 9.63
CA PRO A 132 1.48 -6.42 8.63
C PRO A 132 2.74 -5.70 9.11
N LEU A 133 2.61 -4.74 10.04
CA LEU A 133 3.73 -3.96 10.55
C LEU A 133 4.68 -4.78 11.43
N THR A 134 4.16 -5.79 12.12
CA THR A 134 4.95 -6.61 13.04
C THR A 134 5.30 -7.99 12.49
N THR A 135 4.85 -8.34 11.29
CA THR A 135 5.06 -9.67 10.69
C THR A 135 6.52 -10.11 10.72
N VAL A 136 7.43 -9.26 10.25
CA VAL A 136 8.87 -9.57 10.20
C VAL A 136 9.45 -9.74 11.61
N LEU A 137 9.08 -8.84 12.54
CA LEU A 137 9.52 -8.90 13.92
C LEU A 137 9.06 -10.19 14.61
N ARG A 138 7.79 -10.56 14.44
CA ARG A 138 7.23 -11.81 14.99
C ARG A 138 7.92 -13.04 14.40
N GLY A 139 8.14 -13.06 13.08
CA GLY A 139 8.84 -14.15 12.41
C GLY A 139 10.29 -14.29 12.90
N THR A 140 11.01 -13.18 13.04
CA THR A 140 12.37 -13.18 13.57
C THR A 140 12.42 -13.66 15.02
N ALA A 141 11.51 -13.18 15.87
CA ALA A 141 11.42 -13.63 17.26
C ALA A 141 11.12 -15.14 17.35
N GLN A 142 10.21 -15.64 16.53
CA GLN A 142 9.90 -17.06 16.46
C GLN A 142 11.10 -17.90 16.02
N ALA A 143 11.81 -17.47 14.97
CA ALA A 143 13.01 -18.14 14.49
C ALA A 143 14.10 -18.20 15.58
N MET A 144 14.26 -17.13 16.38
CA MET A 144 15.22 -17.10 17.48
C MET A 144 14.82 -18.04 18.64
N LEU A 145 13.52 -18.06 19.00
CA LEU A 145 13.00 -18.95 20.05
C LEU A 145 13.12 -20.44 19.69
N TYR A 146 12.90 -20.77 18.43
CA TYR A 146 12.93 -22.15 17.90
C TYR A 146 14.15 -22.39 17.01
N ARG A 147 15.31 -21.83 17.37
CA ARG A 147 16.54 -21.85 16.58
C ARG A 147 16.93 -23.22 16.02
N ARG A 148 16.68 -24.31 16.78
CA ARG A 148 17.00 -25.67 16.33
C ARG A 148 16.13 -26.12 15.15
N GLU A 149 14.88 -25.67 15.10
CA GLU A 149 13.93 -26.02 14.02
C GLU A 149 14.22 -25.20 12.76
N TYR A 150 14.77 -23.98 12.94
CA TYR A 150 15.07 -23.03 11.88
C TYR A 150 16.56 -22.89 11.58
N GLU A 151 17.38 -23.91 11.94
CA GLU A 151 18.85 -23.84 11.82
C GLU A 151 19.32 -23.46 10.40
N GLY A 152 18.60 -23.92 9.36
CA GLY A 152 18.92 -23.67 7.96
C GLY A 152 18.76 -22.22 7.48
N ILE A 153 18.11 -21.34 8.25
CA ILE A 153 17.95 -19.91 7.89
C ILE A 153 19.00 -19.00 8.52
N PHE A 154 19.78 -19.51 9.49
CA PHE A 154 20.86 -18.75 10.11
C PHE A 154 22.15 -18.87 9.28
N ILE A 155 22.69 -17.74 8.89
CA ILE A 155 24.01 -17.64 8.27
C ILE A 155 25.07 -17.80 9.37
N ASN A 156 25.93 -18.81 9.24
CA ASN A 156 27.07 -19.01 10.13
C ASN A 156 28.27 -18.17 9.69
#